data_033922e66bf7bbad64b3b1ea3fde4cac
#
_entry.id   033922e66bf7bbad64b3b1ea3fde4cac
#
_cell.length_a   1.000
_cell.length_b   1.000
_cell.length_c   1.000
_cell.angle_alpha   90.00
_cell.angle_beta   90.00
_cell.angle_gamma   90.00
#
_symmetry.space_group_name_H-M   'P 1'
#
loop_
_entity.id
_entity.type
_entity.pdbx_description
1 polymer ?
#
loop_
_entity_poly.entity_id
_entity_poly.type
_entity_poly.pdbx_seq_one_letter_code
_entity_poly.pdbx_strand_id
1 'polypeptide(L)'
;MFNGVPGHWRAWKLDNDGHRQQCGIIPSKYKVEEELLLKRSTGDLETRGSTSARRSFFRRKKHQRSGSRDSKELASFCNVSSGWYSDNGTLHEDLSLCSYQRVEKLDFPEFRPVLVLGPLAECVVDKLVADFPEKFQKVTQEARHCSQAALDQELADNLIVDYRRKGNYFECTTVSAIRSVCNSHLHCMLDISVSSVEKLHRHQICPIVLLIKFKSTKQIKEVKDTRYPLDKLSGKAAKEMYEHCLKLEVEYRHQITAVIPAGVNIAYMCTQVKAAIDAEHNKSQWVHIS
;
A
#
# COMPACT_ATOMS: atom_id res chain seq x y z
N MET A 1 9.43 37.61 -4.28
CA MET A 1 10.17 36.88 -5.33
C MET A 1 11.31 36.12 -4.66
N PHE A 2 11.43 34.84 -4.89
CA PHE A 2 12.49 34.02 -4.32
C PHE A 2 13.73 34.14 -5.24
N ASN A 3 14.79 34.81 -4.78
CA ASN A 3 16.08 34.88 -5.47
C ASN A 3 16.84 33.55 -5.24
N GLY A 4 16.23 32.44 -5.65
CA GLY A 4 16.77 31.11 -5.41
C GLY A 4 17.45 30.54 -6.66
N VAL A 5 18.06 29.39 -6.46
CA VAL A 5 18.69 28.61 -7.54
C VAL A 5 17.66 28.35 -8.65
N PRO A 6 17.94 28.66 -9.91
CA PRO A 6 17.04 28.42 -11.03
C PRO A 6 16.56 26.95 -11.04
N GLY A 7 15.29 26.74 -11.30
CA GLY A 7 14.71 25.38 -11.33
C GLY A 7 14.43 24.76 -9.94
N HIS A 8 14.40 25.55 -8.88
CA HIS A 8 14.06 25.08 -7.53
C HIS A 8 12.97 25.91 -6.90
N TRP A 9 12.19 25.27 -6.02
CA TRP A 9 11.13 25.88 -5.23
C TRP A 9 11.46 25.85 -3.74
N ARG A 10 11.02 26.86 -3.03
CA ARG A 10 10.98 26.84 -1.56
C ARG A 10 9.73 26.11 -1.12
N ALA A 11 9.89 25.06 -0.32
CA ALA A 11 8.80 24.23 0.17
C ALA A 11 8.84 24.10 1.69
N TRP A 12 7.70 23.76 2.25
CA TRP A 12 7.53 23.51 3.67
C TRP A 12 7.08 22.06 3.86
N LYS A 13 7.73 21.35 4.78
CA LYS A 13 7.19 20.10 5.30
C LYS A 13 6.00 20.44 6.18
N LEU A 14 4.87 19.78 5.94
CA LEU A 14 3.69 19.90 6.79
C LEU A 14 3.64 18.72 7.76
N ASP A 15 3.07 18.92 8.94
CA ASP A 15 2.65 17.86 9.84
C ASP A 15 1.30 17.27 9.40
N ASN A 16 0.78 16.31 10.20
CA ASN A 16 -0.50 15.66 9.90
C ASN A 16 -1.68 16.64 9.97
N ASP A 17 -1.54 17.73 10.70
CA ASP A 17 -2.58 18.76 10.88
C ASP A 17 -2.48 19.91 9.85
N GLY A 18 -1.47 19.84 8.97
CA GLY A 18 -1.23 20.82 7.91
C GLY A 18 -0.43 22.05 8.37
N HIS A 19 0.14 22.04 9.57
CA HIS A 19 1.00 23.14 10.05
C HIS A 19 2.40 23.03 9.45
N ARG A 20 2.97 24.18 9.10
CA ARG A 20 4.31 24.27 8.54
C ARG A 20 5.35 23.93 9.61
N GLN A 21 6.17 22.93 9.35
CA GLN A 21 7.29 22.54 10.21
C GLN A 21 8.60 23.09 9.66
N GLN A 22 9.24 22.36 8.77
CA GLN A 22 10.58 22.66 8.28
C GLN A 22 10.52 23.22 6.86
N CYS A 23 11.29 24.26 6.59
CA CYS A 23 11.45 24.81 5.26
C CYS A 23 12.69 24.23 4.57
N GLY A 24 12.54 23.88 3.29
CA GLY A 24 13.61 23.37 2.46
C GLY A 24 13.52 23.88 1.04
N ILE A 25 14.50 23.50 0.22
CA ILE A 25 14.55 23.75 -1.22
C ILE A 25 14.35 22.43 -1.93
N ILE A 26 13.38 22.38 -2.85
CA ILE A 26 13.07 21.21 -3.68
C ILE A 26 13.24 21.58 -5.16
N PRO A 27 13.58 20.62 -6.05
CA PRO A 27 13.59 20.89 -7.47
C PRO A 27 12.19 21.28 -7.96
N SER A 28 12.12 22.10 -9.01
CA SER A 28 10.85 22.44 -9.64
C SER A 28 10.26 21.21 -10.37
N LYS A 29 8.95 21.23 -10.65
CA LYS A 29 8.29 20.17 -11.41
C LYS A 29 9.03 19.87 -12.72
N TYR A 30 9.35 20.91 -13.49
CA TYR A 30 10.10 20.79 -14.74
C TYR A 30 11.45 20.08 -14.57
N LYS A 31 12.20 20.43 -13.55
CA LYS A 31 13.52 19.84 -13.30
C LYS A 31 13.43 18.34 -12.91
N VAL A 32 12.43 17.97 -12.11
CA VAL A 32 12.20 16.55 -11.77
C VAL A 32 11.81 15.75 -13.01
N GLU A 33 10.93 16.28 -13.84
CA GLU A 33 10.50 15.64 -15.08
C GLU A 33 11.64 15.49 -16.08
N GLU A 34 12.48 16.51 -16.23
CA GLU A 34 13.69 16.46 -17.06
C GLU A 34 14.68 15.38 -16.58
N GLU A 35 14.95 15.31 -15.27
CA GLU A 35 15.83 14.29 -14.71
C GLU A 35 15.27 12.87 -14.88
N LEU A 36 13.96 12.70 -14.77
CA LEU A 36 13.29 11.42 -14.99
C LEU A 36 13.38 10.97 -16.46
N LEU A 37 13.21 11.91 -17.40
CA LEU A 37 13.38 11.63 -18.83
C LEU A 37 14.80 11.24 -19.17
N LEU A 38 15.80 11.96 -18.63
CA LEU A 38 17.21 11.65 -18.80
C LEU A 38 17.58 10.26 -18.26
N LYS A 39 17.09 9.90 -17.09
CA LYS A 39 17.32 8.56 -16.49
C LYS A 39 16.72 7.44 -17.34
N ARG A 40 15.58 7.66 -17.98
CA ARG A 40 14.96 6.69 -18.90
C ARG A 40 15.80 6.53 -20.16
N SER A 41 16.26 7.62 -20.77
CA SER A 41 17.07 7.57 -21.99
C SER A 41 18.44 6.92 -21.79
N THR A 42 19.03 7.05 -20.60
CA THR A 42 20.33 6.41 -20.28
C THR A 42 20.18 4.94 -19.89
N GLY A 43 19.07 4.54 -19.27
CA GLY A 43 18.79 3.14 -18.93
C GLY A 43 18.63 2.24 -20.16
N ASP A 44 18.05 2.74 -21.25
CA ASP A 44 17.90 1.99 -22.51
C ASP A 44 19.22 1.80 -23.30
N LEU A 45 20.25 2.57 -22.99
CA LEU A 45 21.58 2.44 -23.64
C LEU A 45 22.47 1.38 -22.96
N GLU A 46 22.28 1.12 -21.67
CA GLU A 46 23.07 0.11 -20.94
C GLU A 46 22.64 -1.33 -21.24
N THR A 47 21.43 -1.55 -21.73
CA THR A 47 20.92 -2.91 -22.06
C THR A 47 21.31 -3.37 -23.47
N ARG A 48 21.90 -2.54 -24.32
CA ARG A 48 22.27 -2.92 -25.71
C ARG A 48 23.76 -3.17 -25.96
N GLY A 49 24.61 -3.13 -24.96
CA GLY A 49 26.05 -3.29 -25.20
C GLY A 49 26.77 -4.04 -24.11
N SER A 50 26.75 -5.35 -24.10
CA SER A 50 27.87 -6.12 -23.57
C SER A 50 27.81 -7.58 -23.95
N THR A 51 28.37 -7.90 -25.09
CA THR A 51 29.10 -9.16 -25.26
C THR A 51 30.58 -8.85 -25.28
N SER A 52 31.31 -9.58 -24.45
CA SER A 52 32.75 -9.83 -24.54
C SER A 52 33.73 -8.90 -23.83
N ALA A 53 34.43 -9.58 -22.96
CA ALA A 53 35.88 -9.51 -22.65
C ALA A 53 36.29 -9.08 -21.25
N ARG A 54 36.74 -10.12 -20.57
CA ARG A 54 37.62 -10.25 -19.41
C ARG A 54 38.71 -9.19 -19.24
N ARG A 55 39.02 -8.92 -17.98
CA ARG A 55 40.31 -8.70 -17.28
C ARG A 55 40.29 -7.42 -16.43
N SER A 56 40.17 -7.58 -15.07
CA SER A 56 41.29 -7.68 -14.15
C SER A 56 42.11 -6.40 -13.98
N PHE A 57 42.12 -5.95 -12.79
CA PHE A 57 43.22 -5.50 -11.94
C PHE A 57 42.99 -4.18 -11.16
N PHE A 58 42.88 -4.36 -9.84
CA PHE A 58 43.52 -3.60 -8.75
C PHE A 58 43.82 -2.08 -8.89
N ARG A 59 43.35 -1.24 -7.99
CA ARG A 59 44.09 -0.70 -6.85
C ARG A 59 43.60 0.67 -6.35
N ARG A 60 43.36 0.71 -5.06
CA ARG A 60 43.69 1.75 -4.06
C ARG A 60 43.12 3.16 -4.13
N LYS A 61 42.28 3.39 -3.09
CA LYS A 61 42.40 4.46 -2.04
C LYS A 61 42.74 5.88 -2.49
N LYS A 62 41.87 6.87 -2.21
CA LYS A 62 41.99 7.81 -1.09
C LYS A 62 41.01 8.98 -1.18
N HIS A 63 40.40 9.25 -0.02
CA HIS A 63 39.99 10.52 0.56
C HIS A 63 38.92 11.39 -0.12
N GLN A 64 37.77 11.39 0.50
CA GLN A 64 37.22 12.46 1.38
C GLN A 64 36.69 13.69 0.64
N ARG A 65 35.38 13.91 0.67
CA ARG A 65 34.70 14.97 1.44
C ARG A 65 33.20 15.07 1.09
N SER A 66 32.40 15.11 2.16
CA SER A 66 31.09 15.75 2.30
C SER A 66 30.18 15.83 1.08
N GLY A 67 29.38 14.82 0.87
CA GLY A 67 28.17 14.89 0.07
C GLY A 67 26.96 14.81 1.00
N SER A 68 26.13 15.79 0.92
CA SER A 68 24.93 16.01 1.69
C SER A 68 24.07 14.75 1.78
N ARG A 69 23.65 14.39 3.00
CA ARG A 69 22.77 13.26 3.33
C ARG A 69 21.39 13.33 2.68
N ASP A 70 21.03 14.47 2.12
CA ASP A 70 19.68 14.74 1.59
C ASP A 70 19.39 14.08 0.24
N SER A 71 20.44 13.70 -0.52
CA SER A 71 20.22 13.08 -1.85
C SER A 71 19.75 11.60 -1.79
N LYS A 72 19.93 10.91 -0.66
CA LYS A 72 19.52 9.51 -0.53
C LYS A 72 18.04 9.32 -0.18
N GLU A 73 17.45 10.27 0.50
CA GLU A 73 16.00 10.22 0.81
C GLU A 73 15.14 10.54 -0.42
N LEU A 74 15.60 11.45 -1.29
CA LEU A 74 14.89 11.74 -2.54
C LEU A 74 14.93 10.56 -3.53
N ALA A 75 16.01 9.80 -3.55
CA ALA A 75 16.10 8.59 -4.40
C ALA A 75 15.14 7.48 -3.96
N SER A 76 14.74 7.44 -2.68
CA SER A 76 13.77 6.47 -2.17
C SER A 76 12.33 6.78 -2.60
N PHE A 77 12.00 8.04 -2.90
CA PHE A 77 10.69 8.45 -3.38
C PHE A 77 10.45 8.13 -4.87
N CYS A 78 11.52 8.02 -5.66
CA CYS A 78 11.43 7.78 -7.10
C CYS A 78 11.42 6.29 -7.49
N ASN A 79 11.61 5.36 -6.54
CA ASN A 79 11.73 3.92 -6.83
C ASN A 79 10.39 3.16 -6.88
N VAL A 80 9.26 3.88 -6.92
CA VAL A 80 7.92 3.26 -6.94
C VAL A 80 7.42 2.88 -8.34
N SER A 81 8.24 3.11 -9.38
CA SER A 81 7.77 2.97 -10.78
C SER A 81 8.41 1.86 -11.62
N SER A 82 9.02 0.82 -11.03
CA SER A 82 9.61 -0.26 -11.82
C SER A 82 8.83 -1.57 -11.87
N GLY A 83 7.51 -1.53 -11.71
CA GLY A 83 6.64 -2.72 -11.69
C GLY A 83 5.65 -2.89 -12.85
N TRP A 84 5.72 -2.08 -13.91
CA TRP A 84 4.76 -2.13 -15.02
C TRP A 84 5.40 -2.48 -16.36
N TYR A 85 6.02 -3.64 -16.47
CA TYR A 85 6.25 -4.27 -17.76
C TYR A 85 5.15 -5.31 -18.01
N SER A 86 4.12 -4.91 -18.74
CA SER A 86 3.26 -5.85 -19.47
C SER A 86 3.98 -6.24 -20.75
N ASP A 87 4.10 -7.53 -20.99
CA ASP A 87 4.82 -8.16 -22.10
C ASP A 87 4.09 -8.03 -23.48
N ASN A 88 3.32 -6.96 -23.66
CA ASN A 88 2.71 -6.64 -24.95
C ASN A 88 3.07 -5.22 -25.35
N GLY A 89 3.96 -5.12 -26.33
CA GLY A 89 4.59 -3.91 -26.87
C GLY A 89 3.66 -2.87 -27.53
N THR A 90 2.63 -2.44 -26.81
CA THR A 90 1.89 -1.22 -27.12
C THR A 90 2.23 -0.18 -26.06
N LEU A 91 3.05 0.79 -26.47
CA LEU A 91 3.30 2.01 -25.71
C LEU A 91 1.94 2.69 -25.46
N HIS A 92 1.40 2.53 -24.27
CA HIS A 92 0.35 3.42 -23.78
C HIS A 92 0.99 4.79 -23.53
N GLU A 93 0.56 5.80 -24.29
CA GLU A 93 1.00 7.19 -24.22
C GLU A 93 0.62 7.91 -22.91
N ASP A 94 0.15 7.20 -21.89
CA ASP A 94 -0.40 7.78 -20.65
C ASP A 94 0.46 7.48 -19.41
N LEU A 95 1.77 7.39 -19.58
CA LEU A 95 2.70 7.44 -18.46
C LEU A 95 2.94 8.89 -18.07
N SER A 96 1.96 9.50 -17.38
CA SER A 96 2.19 10.77 -16.71
C SER A 96 3.37 10.60 -15.76
N LEU A 97 4.44 11.36 -16.03
CA LEU A 97 5.62 11.40 -15.16
C LEU A 97 5.17 11.84 -13.76
N CYS A 98 5.15 10.90 -12.81
CA CYS A 98 4.80 11.19 -11.43
C CYS A 98 5.88 12.09 -10.82
N SER A 99 5.72 13.41 -10.95
CA SER A 99 6.57 14.40 -10.32
C SER A 99 5.89 14.97 -9.07
N TYR A 100 5.22 16.09 -9.20
CA TYR A 100 4.43 16.69 -8.13
C TYR A 100 2.95 16.62 -8.48
N GLN A 101 2.14 16.26 -7.49
CA GLN A 101 0.69 16.20 -7.60
C GLN A 101 0.06 17.27 -6.72
N ARG A 102 -1.04 17.84 -7.20
CA ARG A 102 -1.88 18.72 -6.39
C ARG A 102 -2.74 17.86 -5.47
N VAL A 103 -2.72 18.16 -4.18
CA VAL A 103 -3.48 17.42 -3.18
C VAL A 103 -4.30 18.38 -2.33
N GLU A 104 -5.40 17.88 -1.79
CA GLU A 104 -6.21 18.58 -0.80
C GLU A 104 -6.33 17.74 0.47
N LYS A 105 -6.54 18.41 1.58
CA LYS A 105 -6.79 17.78 2.86
C LYS A 105 -8.23 17.27 2.86
N LEU A 106 -8.41 15.99 3.10
CA LEU A 106 -9.71 15.37 3.24
C LEU A 106 -9.96 15.11 4.73
N ASP A 107 -10.99 15.75 5.26
CA ASP A 107 -11.49 15.44 6.59
C ASP A 107 -12.56 14.35 6.46
N PHE A 108 -12.35 13.20 7.11
CA PHE A 108 -13.29 12.09 7.05
C PHE A 108 -14.38 12.28 8.12
N PRO A 109 -15.61 12.60 7.73
CA PRO A 109 -16.74 12.61 8.66
C PRO A 109 -17.20 11.20 9.05
N GLU A 110 -16.80 10.20 8.28
CA GLU A 110 -17.25 8.81 8.38
C GLU A 110 -16.15 7.89 8.91
N PHE A 111 -16.54 6.75 9.46
CA PHE A 111 -15.61 5.70 9.87
C PHE A 111 -14.93 5.09 8.64
N ARG A 112 -13.61 5.04 8.69
CA ARG A 112 -12.80 4.51 7.58
C ARG A 112 -12.87 2.98 7.56
N PRO A 113 -12.99 2.35 6.38
CA PRO A 113 -12.85 0.90 6.27
C PRO A 113 -11.42 0.45 6.60
N VAL A 114 -11.28 -0.79 7.05
CA VAL A 114 -10.01 -1.35 7.51
C VAL A 114 -9.70 -2.63 6.76
N LEU A 115 -8.51 -2.74 6.21
CA LEU A 115 -7.96 -3.95 5.62
C LEU A 115 -6.77 -4.42 6.45
N VAL A 116 -6.87 -5.62 7.03
CA VAL A 116 -5.78 -6.24 7.78
C VAL A 116 -5.14 -7.32 6.93
N LEU A 117 -3.84 -7.20 6.71
CA LEU A 117 -3.04 -8.08 5.86
C LEU A 117 -2.02 -8.88 6.71
N GLY A 118 -1.53 -9.96 6.15
CA GLY A 118 -0.46 -10.76 6.74
C GLY A 118 -0.93 -12.06 7.38
N PRO A 119 0.00 -12.84 7.96
CA PRO A 119 -0.33 -14.12 8.56
C PRO A 119 -1.33 -13.98 9.71
N LEU A 120 -2.33 -14.84 9.74
CA LEU A 120 -3.38 -14.89 10.78
C LEU A 120 -4.27 -13.63 10.86
N ALA A 121 -4.25 -12.76 9.83
CA ALA A 121 -5.07 -11.56 9.78
C ALA A 121 -6.56 -11.87 9.95
N GLU A 122 -7.06 -12.95 9.33
CA GLU A 122 -8.46 -13.39 9.47
C GLU A 122 -8.85 -13.66 10.92
N CYS A 123 -7.99 -14.35 11.69
CA CYS A 123 -8.25 -14.62 13.11
C CYS A 123 -8.31 -13.34 13.93
N VAL A 124 -7.45 -12.36 13.60
CA VAL A 124 -7.44 -11.05 14.28
C VAL A 124 -8.73 -10.29 13.96
N VAL A 125 -9.14 -10.28 12.69
CA VAL A 125 -10.40 -9.64 12.27
C VAL A 125 -11.61 -10.28 12.93
N ASP A 126 -11.68 -11.62 12.95
CA ASP A 126 -12.77 -12.35 13.59
C ASP A 126 -12.89 -12.03 15.06
N LYS A 127 -11.74 -11.96 15.74
CA LYS A 127 -11.71 -11.62 17.15
C LYS A 127 -12.09 -10.17 17.40
N LEU A 128 -11.62 -9.22 16.59
CA LEU A 128 -11.99 -7.80 16.72
C LEU A 128 -13.49 -7.59 16.57
N VAL A 129 -14.11 -8.22 15.57
CA VAL A 129 -15.56 -8.12 15.36
C VAL A 129 -16.34 -8.79 16.48
N ALA A 130 -15.84 -9.91 17.02
CA ALA A 130 -16.50 -10.60 18.13
C ALA A 130 -16.39 -9.85 19.46
N ASP A 131 -15.23 -9.26 19.75
CA ASP A 131 -14.95 -8.59 21.02
C ASP A 131 -15.47 -7.13 21.05
N PHE A 132 -15.60 -6.48 19.88
CA PHE A 132 -15.98 -5.06 19.75
C PHE A 132 -17.00 -4.84 18.62
N PRO A 133 -18.18 -5.48 18.68
CA PRO A 133 -19.20 -5.37 17.62
C PRO A 133 -19.78 -3.96 17.50
N GLU A 134 -19.63 -3.11 18.51
CA GLU A 134 -20.03 -1.71 18.51
C GLU A 134 -19.06 -0.79 17.73
N LYS A 135 -17.90 -1.34 17.32
CA LYS A 135 -16.87 -0.58 16.56
C LYS A 135 -16.55 -1.17 15.20
N PHE A 136 -16.67 -2.49 15.07
CA PHE A 136 -16.22 -3.23 13.90
C PHE A 136 -17.30 -4.12 13.34
N GLN A 137 -17.48 -4.08 12.03
CA GLN A 137 -18.38 -4.97 11.31
C GLN A 137 -17.69 -5.46 10.04
N LYS A 138 -17.80 -6.75 9.75
CA LYS A 138 -17.37 -7.29 8.45
C LYS A 138 -18.26 -6.77 7.34
N VAL A 139 -17.66 -6.50 6.18
CA VAL A 139 -18.43 -6.20 4.97
C VAL A 139 -19.33 -7.39 4.62
N THR A 140 -20.58 -7.09 4.29
CA THR A 140 -21.50 -8.10 3.76
C THR A 140 -21.20 -8.33 2.28
N GLN A 141 -20.86 -9.57 1.93
CA GLN A 141 -20.65 -9.93 0.53
C GLN A 141 -22.00 -10.26 -0.13
N GLU A 142 -22.16 -9.81 -1.36
CA GLU A 142 -23.36 -10.03 -2.16
C GLU A 142 -23.12 -11.22 -3.12
N ALA A 143 -24.05 -12.17 -3.10
CA ALA A 143 -24.01 -13.29 -4.06
C ALA A 143 -24.55 -12.81 -5.42
N ARG A 144 -23.74 -12.98 -6.47
CA ARG A 144 -24.10 -12.66 -7.86
C ARG A 144 -24.18 -13.94 -8.69
N HIS A 145 -25.37 -14.26 -9.17
CA HIS A 145 -25.60 -15.38 -10.09
C HIS A 145 -25.65 -14.86 -11.52
N CYS A 146 -24.49 -14.52 -12.08
CA CYS A 146 -24.36 -13.93 -13.40
C CYS A 146 -23.22 -14.59 -14.20
N SER A 147 -23.16 -14.31 -15.50
CA SER A 147 -22.03 -14.69 -16.34
C SER A 147 -20.77 -13.87 -16.01
N GLN A 148 -19.60 -14.39 -16.38
CA GLN A 148 -18.34 -13.64 -16.21
C GLN A 148 -18.39 -12.30 -16.95
N ALA A 149 -18.96 -12.25 -18.16
CA ALA A 149 -19.07 -11.00 -18.93
C ALA A 149 -19.93 -9.93 -18.25
N ALA A 150 -21.03 -10.34 -17.59
CA ALA A 150 -21.86 -9.40 -16.82
C ALA A 150 -21.12 -8.90 -15.56
N LEU A 151 -20.37 -9.77 -14.90
CA LEU A 151 -19.52 -9.38 -13.77
C LEU A 151 -18.42 -8.39 -14.19
N ASP A 152 -17.77 -8.65 -15.33
CA ASP A 152 -16.73 -7.79 -15.87
C ASP A 152 -17.27 -6.39 -16.21
N GLN A 153 -18.53 -6.29 -16.63
CA GLN A 153 -19.19 -5.01 -16.85
C GLN A 153 -19.41 -4.26 -15.53
N GLU A 154 -19.95 -4.94 -14.49
CA GLU A 154 -20.11 -4.33 -13.15
C GLU A 154 -18.76 -3.91 -12.51
N LEU A 155 -17.67 -4.63 -12.83
CA LEU A 155 -16.32 -4.24 -12.45
C LEU A 155 -15.83 -3.00 -13.20
N ALA A 156 -16.14 -2.90 -14.52
CA ALA A 156 -15.79 -1.74 -15.34
C ALA A 156 -16.55 -0.50 -14.88
N ASP A 157 -17.82 -0.66 -14.46
CA ASP A 157 -18.65 0.39 -13.88
C ASP A 157 -18.24 0.78 -12.45
N ASN A 158 -17.20 0.15 -11.92
CA ASN A 158 -16.68 0.35 -10.56
C ASN A 158 -17.69 0.12 -9.42
N LEU A 159 -18.74 -0.65 -9.64
CA LEU A 159 -19.75 -1.00 -8.61
C LEU A 159 -19.20 -2.07 -7.67
N ILE A 160 -18.38 -2.98 -8.19
CA ILE A 160 -17.74 -4.07 -7.46
C ILE A 160 -16.27 -3.74 -7.20
N VAL A 161 -15.87 -3.77 -5.94
CA VAL A 161 -14.49 -3.55 -5.50
C VAL A 161 -13.65 -4.81 -5.72
N ASP A 162 -14.16 -5.95 -5.25
CA ASP A 162 -13.51 -7.25 -5.34
C ASP A 162 -14.53 -8.38 -5.41
N TYR A 163 -14.12 -9.55 -5.89
CA TYR A 163 -14.99 -10.71 -5.95
C TYR A 163 -14.24 -12.02 -5.78
N ARG A 164 -14.95 -13.05 -5.35
CA ARG A 164 -14.48 -14.44 -5.28
C ARG A 164 -15.46 -15.37 -5.97
N ARG A 165 -14.94 -16.26 -6.82
CA ARG A 165 -15.79 -17.27 -7.44
C ARG A 165 -16.06 -18.41 -6.46
N LYS A 166 -17.34 -18.76 -6.26
CA LYS A 166 -17.83 -19.84 -5.41
C LYS A 166 -18.70 -20.79 -6.25
N GLY A 167 -18.04 -21.79 -6.87
CA GLY A 167 -18.76 -22.73 -7.73
C GLY A 167 -19.47 -22.03 -8.91
N ASN A 168 -20.78 -21.87 -8.82
CA ASN A 168 -21.65 -21.30 -9.86
C ASN A 168 -22.09 -19.84 -9.62
N TYR A 169 -21.58 -19.19 -8.58
CA TYR A 169 -21.86 -17.77 -8.29
C TYR A 169 -20.60 -17.03 -7.87
N PHE A 170 -20.72 -15.72 -7.76
CA PHE A 170 -19.65 -14.85 -7.27
C PHE A 170 -20.06 -14.20 -5.96
N GLU A 171 -19.17 -14.20 -4.98
CA GLU A 171 -19.27 -13.37 -3.78
C GLU A 171 -18.59 -12.04 -4.07
N CYS A 172 -19.35 -10.97 -4.10
CA CYS A 172 -18.88 -9.64 -4.49
C CYS A 172 -18.87 -8.70 -3.30
N THR A 173 -17.81 -7.92 -3.16
CA THR A 173 -17.74 -6.80 -2.24
C THR A 173 -18.02 -5.53 -3.03
N THR A 174 -19.12 -4.84 -2.69
CA THR A 174 -19.56 -3.64 -3.40
C THR A 174 -19.20 -2.37 -2.64
N VAL A 175 -19.08 -1.25 -3.38
CA VAL A 175 -18.86 0.08 -2.79
C VAL A 175 -20.03 0.45 -1.85
N SER A 176 -21.27 0.11 -2.24
CA SER A 176 -22.47 0.38 -1.45
C SER A 176 -22.47 -0.35 -0.11
N ALA A 177 -22.07 -1.63 -0.08
CA ALA A 177 -21.98 -2.42 1.15
C ALA A 177 -20.93 -1.82 2.13
N ILE A 178 -19.78 -1.40 1.62
CA ILE A 178 -18.75 -0.76 2.43
C ILE A 178 -19.26 0.56 3.02
N ARG A 179 -19.83 1.43 2.19
CA ARG A 179 -20.40 2.71 2.65
C ARG A 179 -21.51 2.53 3.67
N SER A 180 -22.38 1.55 3.49
CA SER A 180 -23.46 1.26 4.44
C SER A 180 -22.95 1.01 5.85
N VAL A 181 -21.87 0.23 5.99
CA VAL A 181 -21.25 -0.03 7.29
C VAL A 181 -20.58 1.24 7.86
N CYS A 182 -19.82 1.97 7.03
CA CYS A 182 -19.14 3.18 7.48
C CYS A 182 -20.12 4.28 7.92
N ASN A 183 -21.25 4.43 7.21
CA ASN A 183 -22.29 5.39 7.56
C ASN A 183 -23.04 5.02 8.86
N SER A 184 -22.96 3.75 9.26
CA SER A 184 -23.48 3.29 10.56
C SER A 184 -22.51 3.57 11.72
N HIS A 185 -21.46 4.38 11.49
CA HIS A 185 -20.40 4.70 12.46
C HIS A 185 -19.62 3.47 12.95
N LEU A 186 -19.39 2.52 12.05
CA LEU A 186 -18.58 1.33 12.28
C LEU A 186 -17.41 1.26 11.31
N HIS A 187 -16.28 0.75 11.77
CA HIS A 187 -15.19 0.39 10.87
C HIS A 187 -15.56 -0.86 10.08
N CYS A 188 -15.69 -0.71 8.77
CA CYS A 188 -15.95 -1.83 7.85
C CYS A 188 -14.68 -2.67 7.70
N MET A 189 -14.68 -3.89 8.25
CA MET A 189 -13.58 -4.83 8.10
C MET A 189 -13.65 -5.47 6.71
N LEU A 190 -12.66 -5.15 5.88
CA LEU A 190 -12.60 -5.58 4.49
C LEU A 190 -11.96 -6.97 4.36
N ASP A 191 -12.51 -7.77 3.44
CA ASP A 191 -11.94 -9.02 2.98
C ASP A 191 -11.76 -8.96 1.45
N ILE A 192 -10.81 -8.16 1.01
CA ILE A 192 -10.49 -7.89 -0.39
C ILE A 192 -9.00 -8.07 -0.66
N SER A 193 -8.63 -8.22 -1.92
CA SER A 193 -7.23 -8.18 -2.34
C SER A 193 -6.65 -6.77 -2.17
N VAL A 194 -5.38 -6.68 -1.82
CA VAL A 194 -4.72 -5.36 -1.66
C VAL A 194 -4.71 -4.56 -2.95
N SER A 195 -4.64 -5.22 -4.12
CA SER A 195 -4.74 -4.57 -5.44
C SER A 195 -6.07 -3.85 -5.66
N SER A 196 -7.14 -4.26 -4.97
CA SER A 196 -8.46 -3.63 -5.06
C SER A 196 -8.58 -2.33 -4.26
N VAL A 197 -7.58 -2.00 -3.43
CA VAL A 197 -7.53 -0.73 -2.67
C VAL A 197 -7.56 0.49 -3.60
N GLU A 198 -6.92 0.41 -4.76
CA GLU A 198 -6.95 1.51 -5.74
C GLU A 198 -8.37 1.83 -6.25
N LYS A 199 -9.23 0.80 -6.36
CA LYS A 199 -10.63 1.02 -6.73
C LYS A 199 -11.37 1.81 -5.64
N LEU A 200 -11.08 1.53 -4.36
CA LEU A 200 -11.65 2.30 -3.24
C LEU A 200 -11.22 3.77 -3.30
N HIS A 201 -9.95 4.04 -3.61
CA HIS A 201 -9.46 5.41 -3.73
C HIS A 201 -10.16 6.18 -4.85
N ARG A 202 -10.50 5.54 -5.98
CA ARG A 202 -11.30 6.17 -7.06
C ARG A 202 -12.69 6.60 -6.58
N HIS A 203 -13.23 5.94 -5.56
CA HIS A 203 -14.50 6.30 -4.92
C HIS A 203 -14.32 7.24 -3.73
N GLN A 204 -13.13 7.82 -3.54
CA GLN A 204 -12.79 8.65 -2.38
C GLN A 204 -12.94 7.92 -1.05
N ILE A 205 -12.85 6.59 -1.07
CA ILE A 205 -12.81 5.76 0.13
C ILE A 205 -11.35 5.44 0.42
N CYS A 206 -10.82 5.94 1.53
CA CYS A 206 -9.43 5.74 1.92
C CYS A 206 -9.34 4.75 3.08
N PRO A 207 -9.12 3.45 2.82
CA PRO A 207 -9.06 2.45 3.87
C PRO A 207 -7.81 2.63 4.74
N ILE A 208 -7.88 2.16 5.98
CA ILE A 208 -6.73 1.94 6.84
C ILE A 208 -6.18 0.55 6.51
N VAL A 209 -4.99 0.49 5.91
CA VAL A 209 -4.36 -0.78 5.51
C VAL A 209 -3.26 -1.13 6.50
N LEU A 210 -3.45 -2.19 7.26
CA LEU A 210 -2.53 -2.65 8.30
C LEU A 210 -1.88 -3.97 7.91
N LEU A 211 -0.57 -4.07 8.04
CA LEU A 211 0.18 -5.29 7.78
C LEU A 211 0.71 -5.89 9.09
N ILE A 212 0.23 -7.08 9.46
CA ILE A 212 0.77 -7.85 10.59
C ILE A 212 2.04 -8.55 10.12
N LYS A 213 3.17 -8.15 10.72
CA LYS A 213 4.49 -8.64 10.34
C LYS A 213 5.10 -9.53 11.41
N PHE A 214 5.38 -10.76 11.05
CA PHE A 214 6.10 -11.71 11.87
C PHE A 214 7.61 -11.63 11.60
N LYS A 215 8.44 -11.96 12.60
CA LYS A 215 9.89 -11.99 12.46
C LYS A 215 10.39 -13.26 11.75
N SER A 216 9.63 -14.34 11.83
CA SER A 216 9.99 -15.64 11.24
C SER A 216 8.78 -16.58 11.11
N THR A 217 8.94 -17.62 10.31
CA THR A 217 7.98 -18.72 10.19
C THR A 217 7.76 -19.45 11.51
N LYS A 218 8.78 -19.54 12.36
CA LYS A 218 8.69 -20.15 13.69
C LYS A 218 7.71 -19.39 14.58
N GLN A 219 7.79 -18.06 14.59
CA GLN A 219 6.88 -17.21 15.36
C GLN A 219 5.42 -17.40 14.94
N ILE A 220 5.12 -17.58 13.64
CA ILE A 220 3.77 -17.86 13.15
C ILE A 220 3.24 -19.16 13.77
N LYS A 221 4.06 -20.21 13.82
CA LYS A 221 3.71 -21.51 14.40
C LYS A 221 3.53 -21.48 15.92
N GLU A 222 4.18 -20.54 16.60
CA GLU A 222 4.10 -20.39 18.06
C GLU A 222 2.87 -19.60 18.54
N VAL A 223 2.11 -18.98 17.63
CA VAL A 223 0.90 -18.27 17.99
C VAL A 223 -0.13 -19.22 18.57
N LYS A 224 -0.56 -18.95 19.79
CA LYS A 224 -1.57 -19.73 20.48
C LYS A 224 -2.96 -19.13 20.21
N ASP A 225 -3.82 -19.90 19.61
CA ASP A 225 -5.23 -19.58 19.45
C ASP A 225 -6.07 -20.86 19.49
N THR A 226 -7.25 -20.77 20.10
CA THR A 226 -8.17 -21.92 20.20
C THR A 226 -8.80 -22.28 18.85
N ARG A 227 -8.87 -21.34 17.91
CA ARG A 227 -9.40 -21.55 16.55
C ARG A 227 -8.37 -22.13 15.59
N TYR A 228 -7.08 -21.87 15.86
CA TYR A 228 -5.95 -22.42 15.12
C TYR A 228 -5.10 -23.25 16.07
N PRO A 229 -5.50 -24.49 16.39
CA PRO A 229 -4.64 -25.39 17.16
C PRO A 229 -3.31 -25.53 16.44
N LEU A 230 -2.22 -25.45 17.19
CA LEU A 230 -0.84 -25.53 16.68
C LEU A 230 -0.59 -26.72 15.73
N ASP A 231 -1.34 -27.82 15.95
CA ASP A 231 -1.26 -29.03 15.16
C ASP A 231 -1.79 -28.89 13.73
N LYS A 232 -2.59 -27.87 13.45
CA LYS A 232 -3.19 -27.64 12.11
C LYS A 232 -2.32 -26.77 11.20
N LEU A 233 -1.42 -25.96 11.74
CA LEU A 233 -0.57 -25.11 10.92
C LEU A 233 0.71 -25.86 10.54
N SER A 234 0.73 -26.40 9.32
CA SER A 234 1.91 -27.07 8.79
C SER A 234 3.10 -26.09 8.62
N GLY A 235 4.32 -26.60 8.70
CA GLY A 235 5.51 -25.79 8.42
C GLY A 235 5.50 -25.18 7.02
N LYS A 236 4.89 -25.86 6.04
CA LYS A 236 4.71 -25.38 4.67
C LYS A 236 3.77 -24.20 4.63
N ALA A 237 2.60 -24.30 5.25
CA ALA A 237 1.63 -23.20 5.31
C ALA A 237 2.21 -21.96 6.01
N ALA A 238 2.90 -22.13 7.14
CA ALA A 238 3.57 -21.02 7.82
C ALA A 238 4.62 -20.34 6.95
N LYS A 239 5.36 -21.12 6.16
CA LYS A 239 6.36 -20.58 5.21
C LYS A 239 5.69 -19.79 4.09
N GLU A 240 4.66 -20.32 3.49
CA GLU A 240 3.88 -19.66 2.44
C GLU A 240 3.28 -18.33 2.93
N MET A 241 2.67 -18.33 4.13
CA MET A 241 2.14 -17.11 4.76
C MET A 241 3.24 -16.05 4.99
N TYR A 242 4.41 -16.48 5.45
CA TYR A 242 5.53 -15.58 5.70
C TYR A 242 6.08 -14.97 4.42
N GLU A 243 6.33 -15.80 3.39
CA GLU A 243 6.84 -15.35 2.09
C GLU A 243 5.83 -14.43 1.39
N HIS A 244 4.54 -14.74 1.48
CA HIS A 244 3.48 -13.88 0.96
C HIS A 244 3.46 -12.51 1.66
N CYS A 245 3.59 -12.48 2.99
CA CYS A 245 3.67 -11.24 3.75
C CYS A 245 4.85 -10.36 3.33
N LEU A 246 6.03 -10.96 3.09
CA LEU A 246 7.20 -10.22 2.61
C LEU A 246 6.98 -9.63 1.21
N LYS A 247 6.32 -10.37 0.32
CA LYS A 247 5.96 -9.88 -1.02
C LYS A 247 4.99 -8.70 -0.92
N LEU A 248 3.93 -8.82 -0.11
CA LEU A 248 2.98 -7.73 0.11
C LEU A 248 3.66 -6.47 0.64
N GLU A 249 4.59 -6.59 1.58
CA GLU A 249 5.31 -5.45 2.14
C GLU A 249 6.15 -4.70 1.08
N VAL A 250 6.76 -5.43 0.16
CA VAL A 250 7.59 -4.83 -0.92
C VAL A 250 6.72 -4.25 -2.02
N GLU A 251 5.75 -5.01 -2.50
CA GLU A 251 4.95 -4.70 -3.67
C GLU A 251 3.93 -3.58 -3.41
N TYR A 252 3.28 -3.62 -2.23
CA TYR A 252 2.22 -2.69 -1.85
C TYR A 252 2.59 -1.74 -0.72
N ARG A 253 3.88 -1.48 -0.53
CA ARG A 253 4.36 -0.60 0.54
C ARG A 253 3.69 0.78 0.56
N HIS A 254 3.39 1.32 -0.62
CA HIS A 254 2.75 2.62 -0.79
C HIS A 254 1.28 2.66 -0.34
N GLN A 255 0.62 1.50 -0.25
CA GLN A 255 -0.76 1.37 0.22
C GLN A 255 -0.85 1.01 1.71
N ILE A 256 0.24 0.50 2.31
CA ILE A 256 0.26 0.09 3.72
C ILE A 256 0.36 1.32 4.60
N THR A 257 -0.70 1.56 5.40
CA THR A 257 -0.76 2.67 6.35
C THR A 257 0.16 2.46 7.54
N ALA A 258 0.14 1.25 8.13
CA ALA A 258 1.01 0.91 9.25
C ALA A 258 1.38 -0.58 9.26
N VAL A 259 2.57 -0.88 9.80
CA VAL A 259 3.04 -2.25 10.02
C VAL A 259 2.95 -2.58 11.51
N ILE A 260 2.20 -3.63 11.82
CA ILE A 260 1.93 -4.09 13.18
C ILE A 260 2.88 -5.24 13.51
N PRO A 261 3.73 -5.12 14.53
CA PRO A 261 4.56 -6.23 14.95
C PRO A 261 3.70 -7.35 15.55
N ALA A 262 3.85 -8.56 15.03
CA ALA A 262 3.12 -9.71 15.51
C ALA A 262 3.56 -10.11 16.91
N GLY A 263 2.60 -10.54 17.72
CA GLY A 263 2.81 -11.04 19.08
C GLY A 263 2.69 -12.56 19.19
N VAL A 264 2.70 -13.04 20.42
CA VAL A 264 2.64 -14.46 20.74
C VAL A 264 1.22 -15.04 20.77
N ASN A 265 0.20 -14.18 20.75
CA ASN A 265 -1.21 -14.59 20.73
C ASN A 265 -2.07 -13.60 19.94
N ILE A 266 -3.25 -14.04 19.53
CA ILE A 266 -4.19 -13.24 18.74
C ILE A 266 -4.70 -12.04 19.53
N ALA A 267 -4.96 -12.18 20.84
CA ALA A 267 -5.47 -11.09 21.67
C ALA A 267 -4.49 -9.89 21.71
N TYR A 268 -3.20 -10.14 21.83
CA TYR A 268 -2.19 -9.09 21.74
C TYR A 268 -2.22 -8.38 20.38
N MET A 269 -2.28 -9.14 19.28
CA MET A 269 -2.34 -8.57 17.94
C MET A 269 -3.62 -7.74 17.74
N CYS A 270 -4.77 -8.18 18.26
CA CYS A 270 -6.02 -7.41 18.26
C CYS A 270 -5.84 -6.06 18.97
N THR A 271 -5.23 -6.05 20.15
CA THR A 271 -4.97 -4.80 20.88
C THR A 271 -4.10 -3.84 20.06
N GLN A 272 -3.05 -4.33 19.42
CA GLN A 272 -2.17 -3.50 18.58
C GLN A 272 -2.88 -2.99 17.32
N VAL A 273 -3.64 -3.86 16.64
CA VAL A 273 -4.42 -3.50 15.45
C VAL A 273 -5.47 -2.45 15.82
N LYS A 274 -6.22 -2.65 16.93
CA LYS A 274 -7.21 -1.67 17.40
C LYS A 274 -6.58 -0.33 17.70
N ALA A 275 -5.46 -0.30 18.44
CA ALA A 275 -4.75 0.94 18.74
C ALA A 275 -4.25 1.67 17.47
N ALA A 276 -3.78 0.91 16.48
CA ALA A 276 -3.38 1.48 15.19
C ALA A 276 -4.57 2.06 14.41
N ILE A 277 -5.73 1.40 14.43
CA ILE A 277 -6.95 1.90 13.80
C ILE A 277 -7.38 3.21 14.46
N ASP A 278 -7.45 3.25 15.80
CA ASP A 278 -7.84 4.44 16.57
C ASP A 278 -6.86 5.61 16.26
N ALA A 279 -5.56 5.34 16.15
CA ALA A 279 -4.55 6.34 15.82
C ALA A 279 -4.64 6.86 14.38
N GLU A 280 -4.91 5.96 13.40
CA GLU A 280 -4.99 6.32 11.99
C GLU A 280 -6.33 6.96 11.61
N HIS A 281 -7.41 6.62 12.31
CA HIS A 281 -8.72 7.21 12.07
C HIS A 281 -8.74 8.73 12.25
N ASN A 282 -8.02 9.22 13.24
CA ASN A 282 -7.97 10.65 13.58
C ASN A 282 -6.97 11.46 12.74
N LYS A 283 -6.24 10.82 11.82
CA LYS A 283 -5.27 11.52 10.97
C LYS A 283 -5.93 12.08 9.72
N SER A 284 -5.61 13.33 9.43
CA SER A 284 -5.98 13.95 8.16
C SER A 284 -5.31 13.21 6.99
N GLN A 285 -6.07 13.01 5.94
CA GLN A 285 -5.58 12.42 4.70
C GLN A 285 -5.42 13.50 3.63
N TRP A 286 -4.42 13.33 2.79
CA TRP A 286 -4.17 14.17 1.63
C TRP A 286 -4.49 13.37 0.38
N VAL A 287 -5.46 13.80 -0.39
CA VAL A 287 -5.91 13.12 -1.61
C VAL A 287 -5.60 13.95 -2.84
N HIS A 288 -5.37 13.28 -3.95
CA HIS A 288 -5.15 13.93 -5.25
C HIS A 288 -6.43 14.63 -5.70
N ILE A 289 -6.27 15.86 -6.17
CA ILE A 289 -7.36 16.60 -6.84
C ILE A 289 -7.27 16.22 -8.32
N SER A 290 -8.29 15.48 -8.80
CA SER A 290 -8.46 15.13 -10.23
C SER A 290 -8.87 16.35 -11.03
#